data_7ac50d1f9261ce9b6bd64074e6dcf637
#
_entry.id   7ac50d1f9261ce9b6bd64074e6dcf637
#
_cell.length_a   1.000
_cell.length_b   1.000
_cell.length_c   1.000
_cell.angle_alpha   90.00
_cell.angle_beta   90.00
_cell.angle_gamma   90.00
#
_symmetry.space_group_name_H-M   'P 1'
#
loop_
_entity.id
_entity.type
_entity.pdbx_description
1 polymer ?
#
loop_
_entity_poly.entity_id
_entity_poly.type
_entity_poly.pdbx_seq_one_letter_code
_entity_poly.pdbx_strand_id
1 'polypeptide(L)'
;MKKKSPCAMALAFLASFAILIPSDILAEPQAAGQKAGEVSRVIPAVSLMRGTKSMTANAKTQVDWADVVNTQANARARIALDDGSVLNVGSDSSVKVTKADGAAQQTQLDLAYGKLRSQAQKITKTDGKFEVRTPAGVAGVVGTDFYIGYDQTGGQMNLVVFEGQVKLCNLAGVCVMVKAGQMSSVRNGDNSAPLNPTQATLDELTTAVTATNMPDKPGVLNAGHHISTGWGVTLGIVSVGLAIAIPAVVVHSTHNPVAPPQNPCLGKNPPPSCG
;
A
#
# COMPACT_ATOMS: atom_id res chain seq x y z
N MET A 1 -5.25 41.76 -94.35
CA MET A 1 -6.22 42.57 -93.60
C MET A 1 -6.70 41.76 -92.43
N LYS A 2 -6.16 42.00 -91.30
CA LYS A 2 -6.34 41.18 -90.06
C LYS A 2 -7.08 41.95 -89.00
N LYS A 3 -8.29 41.51 -88.70
CA LYS A 3 -9.07 42.01 -87.53
C LYS A 3 -8.51 41.48 -86.23
N LYS A 4 -8.20 42.36 -85.38
CA LYS A 4 -7.82 42.02 -83.94
C LYS A 4 -9.06 42.12 -83.10
N SER A 5 -9.38 41.04 -82.41
CA SER A 5 -10.38 41.00 -81.32
C SER A 5 -9.72 41.35 -80.00
N PRO A 6 -10.31 42.17 -79.15
CA PRO A 6 -9.80 42.41 -77.80
C PRO A 6 -10.32 41.32 -76.86
N CYS A 7 -9.38 40.69 -76.18
CA CYS A 7 -9.67 39.76 -75.13
C CYS A 7 -10.05 40.49 -73.82
N ALA A 8 -11.29 40.32 -73.39
CA ALA A 8 -11.78 40.85 -72.13
C ALA A 8 -11.21 40.02 -70.94
N MET A 9 -10.41 40.69 -70.13
CA MET A 9 -9.84 40.16 -68.93
C MET A 9 -10.85 40.24 -67.79
N ALA A 10 -11.51 39.14 -67.49
CA ALA A 10 -12.40 39.04 -66.34
C ALA A 10 -11.57 38.72 -65.12
N LEU A 11 -11.32 39.69 -64.26
CA LEU A 11 -10.72 39.50 -62.89
C LEU A 11 -11.82 38.89 -62.01
N ALA A 12 -11.68 37.63 -61.69
CA ALA A 12 -12.45 36.97 -60.65
C ALA A 12 -11.79 37.28 -59.30
N PHE A 13 -12.37 38.15 -58.52
CA PHE A 13 -12.05 38.34 -57.12
C PHE A 13 -12.60 37.16 -56.31
N LEU A 14 -11.76 36.17 -55.99
CA LEU A 14 -12.05 35.17 -54.97
C LEU A 14 -11.85 35.82 -53.62
N ALA A 15 -12.97 36.28 -53.03
CA ALA A 15 -13.00 36.69 -51.64
C ALA A 15 -12.80 35.45 -50.73
N SER A 16 -11.57 35.24 -50.24
CA SER A 16 -11.29 34.26 -49.22
C SER A 16 -11.98 34.69 -47.90
N PHE A 17 -13.14 34.15 -47.67
CA PHE A 17 -13.85 34.28 -46.39
C PHE A 17 -13.17 33.34 -45.42
N ALA A 18 -12.15 33.82 -44.68
CA ALA A 18 -11.55 33.11 -43.57
C ALA A 18 -12.60 32.97 -42.46
N ILE A 19 -13.23 31.79 -42.38
CA ILE A 19 -14.06 31.42 -41.25
C ILE A 19 -13.12 31.32 -40.05
N LEU A 20 -13.10 32.34 -39.23
CA LEU A 20 -12.60 32.29 -37.85
C LEU A 20 -13.56 31.35 -37.08
N ILE A 21 -13.27 30.05 -37.11
CA ILE A 21 -13.86 29.12 -36.19
C ILE A 21 -13.27 29.46 -34.81
N PRO A 22 -14.06 29.95 -33.85
CA PRO A 22 -13.59 30.02 -32.48
C PRO A 22 -13.20 28.60 -32.13
N SER A 23 -11.93 28.38 -31.77
CA SER A 23 -11.49 27.15 -31.13
C SER A 23 -12.12 27.16 -29.75
N ASP A 24 -13.44 26.91 -29.68
CA ASP A 24 -14.02 26.38 -28.46
C ASP A 24 -13.20 25.13 -28.16
N ILE A 25 -12.27 25.31 -27.25
CA ILE A 25 -11.59 24.22 -26.62
C ILE A 25 -12.71 23.33 -26.12
N LEU A 26 -12.98 22.28 -26.86
CA LEU A 26 -13.73 21.13 -26.36
C LEU A 26 -12.86 20.63 -25.20
N ALA A 27 -13.13 21.20 -24.03
CA ALA A 27 -12.70 20.58 -22.80
C ALA A 27 -13.34 19.19 -22.86
N GLU A 28 -12.54 18.20 -23.25
CA GLU A 28 -12.98 16.80 -23.13
C GLU A 28 -13.55 16.67 -21.74
N PRO A 29 -14.80 16.22 -21.57
CA PRO A 29 -15.31 15.92 -20.26
C PRO A 29 -14.30 14.94 -19.68
N GLN A 30 -13.53 15.37 -18.68
CA GLN A 30 -12.71 14.46 -17.90
C GLN A 30 -13.68 13.40 -17.42
N ALA A 31 -13.63 12.23 -18.04
CA ALA A 31 -14.50 11.12 -17.71
C ALA A 31 -14.44 11.01 -16.18
N ALA A 32 -15.58 11.25 -15.53
CA ALA A 32 -15.71 11.10 -14.10
C ALA A 32 -15.08 9.74 -13.80
N GLY A 33 -14.00 9.72 -13.01
CA GLY A 33 -13.19 8.54 -12.85
C GLY A 33 -14.08 7.38 -12.45
N GLN A 34 -13.89 6.24 -13.09
CA GLN A 34 -14.67 5.05 -12.74
C GLN A 34 -14.41 4.74 -11.26
N LYS A 35 -15.47 4.51 -10.49
CA LYS A 35 -15.35 4.20 -9.07
C LYS A 35 -14.46 2.97 -8.88
N ALA A 36 -13.50 3.07 -7.98
CA ALA A 36 -12.59 2.01 -7.59
C ALA A 36 -12.98 1.38 -6.24
N GLY A 37 -13.61 2.18 -5.37
CA GLY A 37 -13.93 1.78 -4.01
C GLY A 37 -14.22 2.98 -3.12
N GLU A 38 -14.02 2.80 -1.81
CA GLU A 38 -14.18 3.88 -0.84
C GLU A 38 -13.15 3.79 0.28
N VAL A 39 -12.84 4.92 0.88
CA VAL A 39 -12.07 4.98 2.11
C VAL A 39 -12.96 4.50 3.26
N SER A 40 -12.68 3.32 3.81
CA SER A 40 -13.47 2.76 4.91
C SER A 40 -13.05 3.31 6.26
N ARG A 41 -11.77 3.72 6.42
CA ARG A 41 -11.24 4.27 7.66
C ARG A 41 -10.01 5.16 7.41
N VAL A 42 -9.82 6.18 8.25
CA VAL A 42 -8.62 7.01 8.25
C VAL A 42 -8.10 7.25 9.67
N ILE A 43 -6.79 7.40 9.79
CA ILE A 43 -6.11 8.13 10.85
C ILE A 43 -5.56 9.39 10.18
N PRO A 44 -5.98 10.61 10.55
CA PRO A 44 -5.59 11.83 9.87
C PRO A 44 -4.07 12.12 9.98
N ALA A 45 -3.44 12.87 9.03
CA ALA A 45 -4.08 13.51 7.90
C ALA A 45 -3.87 12.70 6.62
N VAL A 46 -4.97 12.42 5.92
CA VAL A 46 -4.97 11.75 4.63
C VAL A 46 -5.58 12.67 3.59
N SER A 47 -4.94 12.78 2.43
CA SER A 47 -5.46 13.52 1.28
C SER A 47 -5.67 12.59 0.08
N LEU A 48 -6.64 12.95 -0.75
CA LEU A 48 -6.93 12.30 -2.02
C LEU A 48 -6.77 13.34 -3.13
N MET A 49 -5.95 13.00 -4.12
CA MET A 49 -5.76 13.82 -5.31
C MET A 49 -6.49 13.17 -6.48
N ARG A 50 -7.42 13.93 -7.08
CA ARG A 50 -8.14 13.58 -8.30
C ARG A 50 -7.76 14.55 -9.40
N GLY A 51 -6.96 14.11 -10.35
CA GLY A 51 -6.31 14.98 -11.31
C GLY A 51 -5.46 16.04 -10.60
N THR A 52 -5.77 17.31 -10.80
CA THR A 52 -5.09 18.45 -10.14
C THR A 52 -5.74 18.88 -8.82
N LYS A 53 -6.89 18.30 -8.46
CA LYS A 53 -7.65 18.69 -7.28
C LYS A 53 -7.28 17.84 -6.08
N SER A 54 -6.85 18.48 -5.00
CA SER A 54 -6.59 17.82 -3.71
C SER A 54 -7.76 18.05 -2.76
N MET A 55 -8.15 17.01 -2.02
CA MET A 55 -9.19 17.05 -1.00
C MET A 55 -8.79 16.21 0.21
N THR A 56 -9.32 16.55 1.39
CA THR A 56 -9.15 15.72 2.57
C THR A 56 -9.94 14.42 2.41
N ALA A 57 -9.30 13.28 2.64
CA ALA A 57 -9.96 12.00 2.66
C ALA A 57 -10.47 11.67 4.07
N ASN A 58 -11.74 11.31 4.14
CA ASN A 58 -12.43 10.85 5.36
C ASN A 58 -13.05 9.48 5.11
N ALA A 59 -13.56 8.85 6.15
CA ALA A 59 -14.38 7.63 5.97
C ALA A 59 -15.55 7.92 5.02
N LYS A 60 -15.83 6.96 4.12
CA LYS A 60 -16.82 7.05 3.01
C LYS A 60 -16.43 7.98 1.86
N THR A 61 -15.21 8.55 1.85
CA THR A 61 -14.72 9.25 0.66
C THR A 61 -14.57 8.25 -0.48
N GLN A 62 -15.25 8.50 -1.61
CA GLN A 62 -15.15 7.69 -2.81
C GLN A 62 -13.76 7.81 -3.41
N VAL A 63 -13.18 6.68 -3.80
CA VAL A 63 -11.92 6.57 -4.54
C VAL A 63 -12.25 6.16 -5.96
N ASP A 64 -11.76 6.92 -6.92
CA ASP A 64 -11.94 6.64 -8.35
C ASP A 64 -10.63 6.15 -8.99
N TRP A 65 -10.73 5.64 -10.20
CA TRP A 65 -9.53 5.31 -10.98
C TRP A 65 -8.68 6.55 -11.18
N ALA A 66 -7.38 6.36 -11.17
CA ALA A 66 -6.34 7.38 -11.21
C ALA A 66 -6.24 8.29 -9.98
N ASP A 67 -7.09 8.14 -8.96
CA ASP A 67 -6.91 8.86 -7.71
C ASP A 67 -5.62 8.45 -6.99
N VAL A 68 -5.00 9.44 -6.34
CA VAL A 68 -3.81 9.22 -5.50
C VAL A 68 -4.18 9.49 -4.05
N VAL A 69 -3.98 8.50 -3.20
CA VAL A 69 -4.15 8.61 -1.75
C VAL A 69 -2.79 8.85 -1.12
N ASN A 70 -2.66 9.98 -0.42
CA ASN A 70 -1.45 10.36 0.30
C ASN A 70 -1.70 10.38 1.80
N THR A 71 -0.84 9.73 2.55
CA THR A 71 -0.82 9.75 4.02
C THR A 71 0.38 10.54 4.51
N GLN A 72 0.18 11.35 5.55
CA GLN A 72 1.25 12.06 6.23
C GLN A 72 1.86 11.21 7.36
N ALA A 73 2.82 11.78 8.08
CA ALA A 73 3.40 11.17 9.27
C ALA A 73 2.31 10.75 10.27
N ASN A 74 2.38 9.52 10.78
CA ASN A 74 1.41 8.90 11.68
C ASN A 74 -0.01 8.71 11.11
N ALA A 75 -0.28 9.18 9.88
CA ALA A 75 -1.56 8.96 9.23
C ALA A 75 -1.65 7.56 8.62
N ARG A 76 -2.86 7.07 8.43
CA ARG A 76 -3.15 5.79 7.74
C ARG A 76 -4.51 5.86 7.06
N ALA A 77 -4.65 5.10 5.99
CA ALA A 77 -5.93 4.93 5.29
C ALA A 77 -6.22 3.44 5.07
N ARG A 78 -7.48 3.05 5.27
CA ARG A 78 -8.00 1.76 4.79
C ARG A 78 -8.97 2.04 3.66
N ILE A 79 -8.76 1.41 2.54
CA ILE A 79 -9.59 1.54 1.34
C ILE A 79 -10.19 0.17 1.06
N ALA A 80 -11.51 0.12 0.94
CA ALA A 80 -12.23 -1.05 0.45
C ALA A 80 -12.47 -0.87 -1.05
N LEU A 81 -11.90 -1.74 -1.87
CA LEU A 81 -12.10 -1.73 -3.31
C LEU A 81 -13.38 -2.46 -3.69
N ASP A 82 -13.98 -2.09 -4.83
CA ASP A 82 -15.22 -2.68 -5.31
C ASP A 82 -15.06 -4.14 -5.79
N ASP A 83 -13.80 -4.63 -5.95
CA ASP A 83 -13.49 -6.04 -6.17
C ASP A 83 -13.48 -6.88 -4.86
N GLY A 84 -13.70 -6.24 -3.71
CA GLY A 84 -13.64 -6.83 -2.38
C GLY A 84 -12.26 -6.86 -1.76
N SER A 85 -11.23 -6.39 -2.46
CA SER A 85 -9.88 -6.26 -1.89
C SER A 85 -9.80 -5.12 -0.89
N VAL A 86 -8.92 -5.25 0.10
CA VAL A 86 -8.69 -4.24 1.12
C VAL A 86 -7.25 -3.76 1.07
N LEU A 87 -7.08 -2.44 1.01
CA LEU A 87 -5.78 -1.77 1.04
C LEU A 87 -5.61 -1.07 2.39
N ASN A 88 -4.49 -1.31 3.06
CA ASN A 88 -4.07 -0.57 4.24
C ASN A 88 -2.81 0.24 3.88
N VAL A 89 -2.98 1.54 3.73
CA VAL A 89 -1.90 2.48 3.42
C VAL A 89 -1.28 2.95 4.73
N GLY A 90 0.02 2.73 4.89
CA GLY A 90 0.78 3.15 6.08
C GLY A 90 1.06 4.65 6.10
N SER A 91 1.80 5.12 7.12
CA SER A 91 2.23 6.53 7.20
C SER A 91 3.26 6.85 6.12
N ASP A 92 3.34 8.15 5.76
CA ASP A 92 4.29 8.68 4.78
C ASP A 92 4.28 7.88 3.48
N SER A 93 3.10 7.75 2.88
CA SER A 93 2.88 6.89 1.72
C SER A 93 2.04 7.56 0.65
N SER A 94 2.31 7.19 -0.61
CA SER A 94 1.56 7.65 -1.77
C SER A 94 1.18 6.46 -2.64
N VAL A 95 -0.12 6.20 -2.75
CA VAL A 95 -0.69 5.09 -3.51
C VAL A 95 -1.67 5.63 -4.55
N LYS A 96 -1.44 5.32 -5.82
CA LYS A 96 -2.38 5.58 -6.90
C LYS A 96 -3.19 4.32 -7.20
N VAL A 97 -4.50 4.44 -7.27
CA VAL A 97 -5.38 3.38 -7.77
C VAL A 97 -5.52 3.55 -9.27
N THR A 98 -4.60 2.97 -10.04
CA THR A 98 -4.57 3.14 -11.49
C THR A 98 -5.78 2.51 -12.16
N LYS A 99 -6.19 1.35 -11.68
CA LYS A 99 -7.39 0.62 -12.11
C LYS A 99 -7.89 -0.24 -10.96
N ALA A 100 -9.21 -0.37 -10.80
CA ALA A 100 -9.84 -1.34 -9.91
C ALA A 100 -11.18 -1.76 -10.49
N ASP A 101 -11.14 -2.69 -11.43
CA ASP A 101 -12.30 -3.23 -12.14
C ASP A 101 -12.71 -4.56 -11.50
N GLY A 102 -13.67 -4.52 -10.59
CA GLY A 102 -14.19 -5.70 -9.92
C GLY A 102 -14.86 -6.69 -10.88
N ALA A 103 -15.52 -6.19 -11.93
CA ALA A 103 -16.17 -7.06 -12.92
C ALA A 103 -15.13 -7.83 -13.76
N ALA A 104 -14.03 -7.19 -14.15
CA ALA A 104 -12.93 -7.83 -14.86
C ALA A 104 -11.94 -8.53 -13.93
N GLN A 105 -12.01 -8.33 -12.62
CA GLN A 105 -11.02 -8.73 -11.63
C GLN A 105 -9.61 -8.22 -11.99
N GLN A 106 -9.53 -6.95 -12.39
CA GLN A 106 -8.29 -6.31 -12.79
C GLN A 106 -8.02 -5.11 -11.91
N THR A 107 -7.03 -5.24 -11.02
CA THR A 107 -6.59 -4.19 -10.11
C THR A 107 -5.13 -3.87 -10.35
N GLN A 108 -4.84 -2.58 -10.53
CA GLN A 108 -3.48 -2.05 -10.69
C GLN A 108 -3.30 -0.87 -9.74
N LEU A 109 -2.27 -0.97 -8.91
CA LEU A 109 -1.88 0.03 -7.94
C LEU A 109 -0.44 0.48 -8.22
N ASP A 110 -0.17 1.77 -8.04
CA ASP A 110 1.19 2.30 -8.07
C ASP A 110 1.54 2.84 -6.68
N LEU A 111 2.51 2.25 -6.02
CA LEU A 111 3.09 2.73 -4.78
C LEU A 111 4.31 3.58 -5.12
N ALA A 112 4.16 4.90 -5.12
CA ALA A 112 5.25 5.82 -5.43
C ALA A 112 6.30 5.84 -4.32
N TYR A 113 5.87 5.73 -3.07
CA TYR A 113 6.71 5.57 -1.87
C TYR A 113 5.85 5.14 -0.67
N GLY A 114 6.52 4.64 0.37
CA GLY A 114 5.91 4.33 1.65
C GLY A 114 5.52 2.85 1.78
N LYS A 115 4.36 2.59 2.39
CA LYS A 115 3.99 1.28 2.93
C LYS A 115 2.55 0.95 2.58
N LEU A 116 2.36 -0.24 2.02
CA LEU A 116 1.05 -0.76 1.62
C LEU A 116 0.93 -2.23 2.02
N ARG A 117 -0.14 -2.60 2.72
CA ARG A 117 -0.57 -3.99 2.85
C ARG A 117 -1.85 -4.18 2.07
N SER A 118 -1.87 -5.18 1.22
CA SER A 118 -3.02 -5.51 0.38
C SER A 118 -3.51 -6.89 0.72
N GLN A 119 -4.81 -6.99 1.03
CA GLN A 119 -5.55 -8.23 1.11
C GLN A 119 -6.33 -8.36 -0.20
N ALA A 120 -5.68 -8.93 -1.21
CA ALA A 120 -6.25 -9.08 -2.54
C ALA A 120 -7.25 -10.23 -2.57
N GLN A 121 -8.42 -10.00 -3.16
CA GLN A 121 -9.42 -11.05 -3.39
C GLN A 121 -8.89 -12.10 -4.36
N LYS A 122 -9.38 -13.33 -4.18
CA LYS A 122 -9.02 -14.45 -5.07
C LYS A 122 -9.52 -14.19 -6.48
N ILE A 123 -8.61 -14.20 -7.43
CA ILE A 123 -8.89 -14.07 -8.86
C ILE A 123 -9.32 -15.42 -9.40
N THR A 124 -10.47 -15.46 -10.08
CA THR A 124 -11.04 -16.66 -10.71
C THR A 124 -11.13 -16.54 -12.23
N LYS A 125 -11.04 -15.32 -12.76
CA LYS A 125 -11.05 -15.05 -14.19
C LYS A 125 -9.68 -15.28 -14.81
N THR A 126 -9.65 -15.84 -16.02
CA THR A 126 -8.40 -16.13 -16.75
C THR A 126 -7.55 -14.88 -16.98
N ASP A 127 -8.21 -13.74 -17.31
CA ASP A 127 -7.54 -12.47 -17.57
C ASP A 127 -7.50 -11.56 -16.34
N GLY A 128 -7.92 -12.08 -15.18
CA GLY A 128 -7.89 -11.37 -13.93
C GLY A 128 -6.46 -11.15 -13.48
N LYS A 129 -6.23 -9.99 -12.84
CA LYS A 129 -4.89 -9.68 -12.33
C LYS A 129 -4.96 -8.66 -11.20
N PHE A 130 -4.09 -8.83 -10.21
CA PHE A 130 -3.84 -7.83 -9.19
C PHE A 130 -2.35 -7.53 -9.16
N GLU A 131 -1.99 -6.28 -9.41
CA GLU A 131 -0.60 -5.84 -9.46
C GLU A 131 -0.38 -4.61 -8.59
N VAL A 132 0.73 -4.61 -7.85
CA VAL A 132 1.28 -3.41 -7.21
C VAL A 132 2.62 -3.10 -7.85
N ARG A 133 2.74 -1.90 -8.39
CA ARG A 133 3.95 -1.39 -9.03
C ARG A 133 4.64 -0.41 -8.11
N THR A 134 5.96 -0.44 -8.13
CA THR A 134 6.85 0.55 -7.52
C THR A 134 7.90 0.96 -8.53
N PRO A 135 8.66 2.03 -8.30
CA PRO A 135 9.81 2.36 -9.14
C PRO A 135 10.89 1.28 -9.19
N ALA A 136 10.92 0.33 -8.25
CA ALA A 136 11.90 -0.75 -8.22
C ALA A 136 11.42 -2.04 -8.90
N GLY A 137 10.12 -2.32 -8.91
CA GLY A 137 9.59 -3.57 -9.44
C GLY A 137 8.09 -3.71 -9.32
N VAL A 138 7.60 -4.91 -9.66
CA VAL A 138 6.18 -5.24 -9.74
C VAL A 138 5.89 -6.49 -8.93
N ALA A 139 4.88 -6.44 -8.07
CA ALA A 139 4.32 -7.58 -7.36
C ALA A 139 2.97 -7.97 -7.99
N GLY A 140 2.90 -9.16 -8.56
CA GLY A 140 1.66 -9.73 -9.13
C GLY A 140 1.14 -10.87 -8.26
N VAL A 141 -0.19 -10.91 -8.00
CA VAL A 141 -0.83 -11.88 -7.10
C VAL A 141 -2.15 -12.41 -7.65
N VAL A 142 -2.60 -13.53 -7.06
CA VAL A 142 -3.87 -14.19 -7.38
C VAL A 142 -4.64 -14.54 -6.10
N GLY A 143 -4.88 -13.53 -5.24
CA GLY A 143 -5.52 -13.74 -3.94
C GLY A 143 -4.51 -13.98 -2.83
N THR A 144 -4.03 -12.90 -2.24
CA THR A 144 -2.84 -12.91 -1.38
C THR A 144 -2.95 -11.79 -0.35
N ASP A 145 -2.53 -12.05 0.88
CA ASP A 145 -2.27 -11.02 1.88
C ASP A 145 -0.77 -10.76 1.93
N PHE A 146 -0.36 -9.53 1.62
CA PHE A 146 1.05 -9.18 1.51
C PHE A 146 1.29 -7.70 1.82
N TYR A 147 2.52 -7.41 2.24
CA TYR A 147 3.02 -6.08 2.51
C TYR A 147 4.10 -5.70 1.51
N ILE A 148 4.05 -4.46 1.07
CA ILE A 148 5.12 -3.81 0.31
C ILE A 148 5.53 -2.53 1.03
N GLY A 149 6.84 -2.37 1.25
CA GLY A 149 7.48 -1.11 1.60
C GLY A 149 8.37 -0.66 0.45
N TYR A 150 8.23 0.58 -0.01
CA TYR A 150 9.16 1.19 -0.96
C TYR A 150 9.80 2.43 -0.37
N ASP A 151 11.12 2.38 -0.21
CA ASP A 151 11.93 3.51 0.23
C ASP A 151 12.52 4.23 -1.00
N GLN A 152 12.11 5.50 -1.18
CA GLN A 152 12.62 6.32 -2.27
C GLN A 152 14.12 6.64 -2.13
N THR A 153 14.61 6.82 -0.91
CA THR A 153 16.00 7.21 -0.65
C THR A 153 16.96 6.08 -0.99
N GLY A 154 16.62 4.86 -0.54
CA GLY A 154 17.39 3.66 -0.83
C GLY A 154 17.04 3.00 -2.16
N GLY A 155 15.95 3.42 -2.80
CA GLY A 155 15.44 2.83 -4.03
C GLY A 155 15.04 1.36 -3.87
N GLN A 156 14.71 0.91 -2.65
CA GLN A 156 14.47 -0.49 -2.35
C GLN A 156 12.99 -0.77 -2.09
N MET A 157 12.47 -1.78 -2.78
CA MET A 157 11.18 -2.39 -2.52
C MET A 157 11.39 -3.65 -1.68
N ASN A 158 10.72 -3.73 -0.52
CA ASN A 158 10.67 -4.90 0.33
C ASN A 158 9.27 -5.51 0.28
N LEU A 159 9.21 -6.82 0.14
CA LEU A 159 7.97 -7.61 0.09
C LEU A 159 7.97 -8.62 1.24
N VAL A 160 6.84 -8.69 1.96
CA VAL A 160 6.54 -9.75 2.94
C VAL A 160 5.20 -10.36 2.59
N VAL A 161 5.11 -11.67 2.53
CA VAL A 161 3.88 -12.41 2.19
C VAL A 161 3.33 -13.08 3.44
N PHE A 162 2.08 -12.76 3.82
CA PHE A 162 1.40 -13.36 4.97
C PHE A 162 0.61 -14.60 4.55
N GLU A 163 -0.09 -14.52 3.40
CA GLU A 163 -0.91 -15.61 2.87
C GLU A 163 -0.82 -15.67 1.36
N GLY A 164 -0.84 -16.88 0.80
CA GLY A 164 -0.77 -17.10 -0.64
C GLY A 164 0.65 -17.02 -1.20
N GLN A 165 0.80 -16.43 -2.37
CA GLN A 165 2.09 -16.27 -3.04
C GLN A 165 2.10 -15.04 -3.94
N VAL A 166 3.26 -14.42 -4.08
CA VAL A 166 3.51 -13.23 -4.89
C VAL A 166 4.60 -13.50 -5.91
N LYS A 167 4.34 -13.15 -7.16
CA LYS A 167 5.37 -13.08 -8.21
C LYS A 167 6.00 -11.70 -8.14
N LEU A 168 7.21 -11.60 -7.61
CA LEU A 168 7.99 -10.36 -7.53
C LEU A 168 8.93 -10.29 -8.72
N CYS A 169 8.81 -9.23 -9.51
CA CYS A 169 9.64 -8.99 -10.68
C CYS A 169 10.38 -7.65 -10.56
N ASN A 170 11.63 -7.59 -11.03
CA ASN A 170 12.28 -6.32 -11.30
C ASN A 170 11.73 -5.69 -12.60
N LEU A 171 12.18 -4.48 -12.93
CA LEU A 171 11.72 -3.78 -14.14
C LEU A 171 12.27 -4.40 -15.44
N ALA A 172 13.32 -5.22 -15.36
CA ALA A 172 13.84 -5.99 -16.49
C ALA A 172 13.04 -7.28 -16.76
N GLY A 173 12.01 -7.57 -15.95
CA GLY A 173 11.14 -8.74 -16.11
C GLY A 173 11.69 -10.03 -15.49
N VAL A 174 12.79 -9.97 -14.72
CA VAL A 174 13.30 -11.12 -13.97
C VAL A 174 12.51 -11.27 -12.68
N CYS A 175 12.00 -12.47 -12.40
CA CYS A 175 11.03 -12.69 -11.34
C CYS A 175 11.42 -13.83 -10.40
N VAL A 176 10.97 -13.73 -9.14
CA VAL A 176 10.97 -14.79 -8.13
C VAL A 176 9.58 -15.00 -7.58
N MET A 177 9.31 -16.22 -7.07
CA MET A 177 8.05 -16.53 -6.39
C MET A 177 8.29 -16.49 -4.88
N VAL A 178 7.57 -15.59 -4.18
CA VAL A 178 7.62 -15.42 -2.72
C VAL A 178 6.36 -16.04 -2.14
N LYS A 179 6.52 -17.03 -1.26
CA LYS A 179 5.42 -17.77 -0.62
C LYS A 179 5.06 -17.20 0.74
N ALA A 180 3.94 -17.62 1.29
CA ALA A 180 3.53 -17.28 2.66
C ALA A 180 4.66 -17.51 3.67
N GLY A 181 4.85 -16.57 4.59
CA GLY A 181 5.92 -16.56 5.59
C GLY A 181 7.29 -16.14 5.04
N GLN A 182 7.40 -15.84 3.76
CA GLN A 182 8.66 -15.42 3.14
C GLN A 182 8.69 -13.93 2.86
N MET A 183 9.91 -13.42 2.70
CA MET A 183 10.21 -12.08 2.23
C MET A 183 11.19 -12.10 1.07
N SER A 184 11.22 -11.03 0.31
CA SER A 184 12.19 -10.76 -0.76
C SER A 184 12.29 -9.26 -0.97
N SER A 185 13.28 -8.82 -1.72
CA SER A 185 13.41 -7.41 -2.09
C SER A 185 13.98 -7.25 -3.50
N VAL A 186 13.73 -6.06 -4.06
CA VAL A 186 14.29 -5.63 -5.35
C VAL A 186 14.68 -4.16 -5.25
N ARG A 187 15.75 -3.79 -5.93
CA ARG A 187 16.26 -2.42 -5.94
C ARG A 187 16.02 -1.74 -7.27
N ASN A 188 15.68 -0.47 -7.23
CA ASN A 188 15.52 0.36 -8.42
C ASN A 188 16.84 0.44 -9.21
N GLY A 189 16.72 0.30 -10.54
CA GLY A 189 17.88 0.33 -11.45
C GLY A 189 18.74 -0.93 -11.42
N ASP A 190 18.42 -1.93 -10.61
CA ASP A 190 19.09 -3.22 -10.59
C ASP A 190 18.39 -4.18 -11.57
N ASN A 191 19.14 -4.62 -12.59
CA ASN A 191 18.67 -5.60 -13.56
C ASN A 191 18.86 -7.05 -13.09
N SER A 192 19.50 -7.27 -11.94
CA SER A 192 19.63 -8.58 -11.31
C SER A 192 18.26 -9.10 -10.88
N ALA A 193 18.15 -10.40 -10.70
CA ALA A 193 16.94 -10.98 -10.11
C ALA A 193 16.67 -10.38 -8.72
N PRO A 194 15.38 -10.25 -8.32
CA PRO A 194 15.06 -9.97 -6.93
C PRO A 194 15.79 -10.94 -5.99
N LEU A 195 16.05 -10.54 -4.75
CA LEU A 195 16.72 -11.42 -3.78
C LEU A 195 15.96 -12.74 -3.66
N ASN A 196 16.69 -13.83 -3.51
CA ASN A 196 16.08 -15.14 -3.27
C ASN A 196 15.16 -15.05 -2.04
N PRO A 197 13.92 -15.55 -2.13
CA PRO A 197 13.00 -15.53 -1.00
C PRO A 197 13.56 -16.26 0.22
N THR A 198 13.51 -15.62 1.38
CA THR A 198 13.93 -16.17 2.67
C THR A 198 12.75 -16.17 3.64
N GLN A 199 12.80 -16.98 4.70
CA GLN A 199 11.81 -16.92 5.76
C GLN A 199 11.88 -15.55 6.44
N ALA A 200 10.73 -14.89 6.54
CA ALA A 200 10.61 -13.64 7.28
C ALA A 200 10.74 -13.92 8.78
N THR A 201 11.53 -13.12 9.46
CA THR A 201 11.65 -13.18 10.92
C THR A 201 10.36 -12.65 11.57
N LEU A 202 10.16 -12.98 12.85
CA LEU A 202 9.03 -12.45 13.61
C LEU A 202 9.04 -10.92 13.68
N ASP A 203 10.22 -10.32 13.76
CA ASP A 203 10.39 -8.86 13.79
C ASP A 203 9.95 -8.21 12.46
N GLU A 204 10.35 -8.78 11.31
CA GLU A 204 9.95 -8.31 9.99
C GLU A 204 8.44 -8.44 9.76
N LEU A 205 7.83 -9.55 10.17
CA LEU A 205 6.39 -9.75 10.12
C LEU A 205 5.65 -8.72 11.00
N THR A 206 6.13 -8.53 12.24
CA THR A 206 5.55 -7.57 13.19
C THR A 206 5.69 -6.14 12.69
N THR A 207 6.84 -5.79 12.13
CA THR A 207 7.10 -4.47 11.54
C THR A 207 6.15 -4.21 10.37
N ALA A 208 6.00 -5.15 9.45
CA ALA A 208 5.10 -5.03 8.31
C ALA A 208 3.63 -4.84 8.73
N VAL A 209 3.18 -5.61 9.72
CA VAL A 209 1.83 -5.47 10.30
C VAL A 209 1.66 -4.11 10.98
N THR A 210 2.58 -3.72 11.86
CA THR A 210 2.49 -2.48 12.65
C THR A 210 2.52 -1.24 11.75
N ALA A 211 3.32 -1.28 10.68
CA ALA A 211 3.44 -0.18 9.73
C ALA A 211 2.11 0.17 9.04
N THR A 212 1.22 -0.79 8.88
CA THR A 212 -0.04 -0.66 8.12
C THR A 212 -1.29 -0.96 8.96
N ASN A 213 -1.13 -1.35 10.22
CA ASN A 213 -2.26 -1.68 11.09
C ASN A 213 -3.15 -0.46 11.34
N MET A 214 -4.46 -0.69 11.29
CA MET A 214 -5.49 0.28 11.63
C MET A 214 -6.16 -0.14 12.92
N PRO A 215 -5.78 0.43 14.08
CA PRO A 215 -6.40 0.10 15.36
C PRO A 215 -7.90 0.40 15.33
N ASP A 216 -8.70 -0.41 16.00
CA ASP A 216 -10.16 -0.31 15.96
C ASP A 216 -10.71 0.96 16.61
N LYS A 217 -9.91 1.64 17.41
CA LYS A 217 -10.26 2.94 18.01
C LYS A 217 -9.25 4.01 17.59
N PRO A 218 -9.69 5.18 17.08
CA PRO A 218 -8.80 6.31 16.83
C PRO A 218 -8.16 6.73 18.16
N GLY A 219 -6.84 6.85 18.20
CA GLY A 219 -6.10 7.39 19.35
C GLY A 219 -5.46 6.37 20.29
N VAL A 220 -5.64 5.07 20.08
CA VAL A 220 -4.92 4.05 20.87
C VAL A 220 -3.92 3.34 19.96
N LEU A 221 -2.73 3.90 19.86
CA LEU A 221 -1.56 3.11 19.49
C LEU A 221 -1.26 2.22 20.71
N ASN A 222 -1.89 1.06 20.80
CA ASN A 222 -1.51 0.08 21.81
C ASN A 222 -0.12 -0.46 21.47
N ALA A 223 0.91 0.26 21.91
CA ALA A 223 2.21 -0.31 22.21
C ALA A 223 2.05 -1.11 23.51
N GLY A 224 1.50 -2.31 23.43
CA GLY A 224 1.29 -3.15 24.59
C GLY A 224 0.13 -4.11 24.38
N HIS A 225 0.35 -5.16 23.63
CA HIS A 225 -0.45 -6.35 23.82
C HIS A 225 0.04 -7.01 25.12
N HIS A 226 -0.72 -6.81 26.19
CA HIS A 226 -0.64 -7.69 27.34
C HIS A 226 -0.85 -9.12 26.85
N ILE A 227 0.20 -9.91 26.87
CA ILE A 227 0.10 -11.36 26.74
C ILE A 227 -0.58 -11.81 28.04
N SER A 228 -1.88 -12.04 27.98
CA SER A 228 -2.61 -12.69 29.06
C SER A 228 -2.08 -14.13 29.15
N THR A 229 -1.35 -14.42 30.21
CA THR A 229 -0.93 -15.78 30.57
C THR A 229 -2.13 -16.58 31.08
N GLY A 230 -2.98 -17.02 30.18
CA GLY A 230 -4.10 -17.92 30.45
C GLY A 230 -4.28 -18.83 29.26
N TRP A 231 -3.78 -20.03 29.35
CA TRP A 231 -4.09 -21.20 28.52
C TRP A 231 -4.53 -20.89 27.06
N GLY A 232 -3.59 -20.75 26.18
CA GLY A 232 -3.80 -20.55 24.76
C GLY A 232 -3.17 -19.23 24.30
N VAL A 233 -2.00 -19.33 23.67
CA VAL A 233 -1.41 -18.20 22.96
C VAL A 233 -2.27 -17.96 21.72
N THR A 234 -3.33 -17.23 21.85
CA THR A 234 -3.98 -16.57 20.73
C THR A 234 -3.26 -15.25 20.54
N LEU A 235 -2.32 -15.19 19.60
CA LEU A 235 -1.93 -13.94 19.00
C LEU A 235 -3.23 -13.36 18.41
N GLY A 236 -3.82 -12.42 19.13
CA GLY A 236 -4.98 -11.68 18.66
C GLY A 236 -4.62 -10.79 17.48
N ILE A 237 -4.38 -11.41 16.33
CA ILE A 237 -4.53 -10.74 15.07
C ILE A 237 -6.03 -10.59 14.92
N VAL A 238 -6.52 -9.38 15.16
CA VAL A 238 -7.92 -9.05 14.98
C VAL A 238 -8.31 -9.45 13.58
N SER A 239 -8.98 -10.57 13.54
CA SER A 239 -9.95 -11.08 12.59
C SER A 239 -9.85 -10.59 11.13
N VAL A 240 -9.12 -11.31 10.33
CA VAL A 240 -9.72 -12.12 9.26
C VAL A 240 -9.00 -13.47 9.28
N GLY A 241 -9.72 -14.50 9.66
CA GLY A 241 -9.37 -15.88 9.92
C GLY A 241 -8.07 -16.42 9.31
N LEU A 242 -7.02 -16.49 10.13
CA LEU A 242 -6.06 -17.59 10.03
C LEU A 242 -5.40 -17.80 11.39
N ALA A 243 -5.77 -18.87 12.08
CA ALA A 243 -5.00 -19.38 13.19
C ALA A 243 -3.76 -20.10 12.62
N ILE A 244 -2.62 -19.42 12.62
CA ILE A 244 -1.34 -20.11 12.43
C ILE A 244 -1.00 -20.74 13.77
N ALA A 245 -1.20 -22.05 13.90
CA ALA A 245 -0.69 -22.82 15.03
C ALA A 245 0.85 -22.88 14.91
N ILE A 246 1.54 -22.00 15.62
CA ILE A 246 2.98 -22.12 15.80
C ILE A 246 3.18 -23.05 17.02
N PRO A 247 3.99 -24.13 16.95
CA PRO A 247 4.28 -24.95 18.11
C PRO A 247 4.97 -24.09 19.17
N ALA A 248 4.36 -24.01 20.36
CA ALA A 248 4.89 -23.27 21.46
C ALA A 248 6.18 -23.95 21.95
N VAL A 249 7.32 -23.29 21.75
CA VAL A 249 8.52 -23.62 22.50
C VAL A 249 8.34 -23.04 23.90
N VAL A 250 8.01 -23.90 24.84
CA VAL A 250 7.92 -23.55 26.26
C VAL A 250 9.33 -23.36 26.78
N VAL A 251 9.81 -22.12 26.83
CA VAL A 251 11.00 -21.78 27.59
C VAL A 251 10.58 -21.63 29.04
N HIS A 252 10.85 -22.64 29.85
CA HIS A 252 10.72 -22.54 31.31
C HIS A 252 11.79 -21.61 31.83
N SER A 253 11.46 -20.33 31.98
CA SER A 253 12.25 -19.39 32.74
C SER A 253 11.92 -19.58 34.24
N THR A 254 12.72 -20.34 34.97
CA THR A 254 12.68 -20.37 36.43
C THR A 254 13.30 -19.08 36.95
N HIS A 255 12.55 -18.00 36.96
CA HIS A 255 12.91 -16.82 37.75
C HIS A 255 12.48 -17.07 39.19
N ASN A 256 13.42 -17.48 40.03
CA ASN A 256 13.29 -17.30 41.47
C ASN A 256 13.25 -15.79 41.73
N PRO A 257 12.25 -15.26 42.42
CA PRO A 257 12.27 -13.87 42.84
C PRO A 257 13.45 -13.63 43.77
N VAL A 258 14.41 -12.82 43.31
CA VAL A 258 15.51 -12.34 44.17
C VAL A 258 14.83 -11.45 45.19
N ALA A 259 14.91 -11.88 46.47
CA ALA A 259 14.45 -11.06 47.60
C ALA A 259 15.22 -9.72 47.61
N PRO A 260 14.54 -8.60 47.88
CA PRO A 260 15.25 -7.32 47.98
C PRO A 260 16.31 -7.37 49.05
N PRO A 261 17.46 -6.68 48.88
CA PRO A 261 18.56 -6.68 49.85
C PRO A 261 18.03 -6.21 51.21
N GLN A 262 18.11 -7.08 52.18
CA GLN A 262 17.74 -6.75 53.57
C GLN A 262 18.79 -5.80 54.12
N ASN A 263 18.35 -4.66 54.65
CA ASN A 263 19.21 -3.73 55.36
C ASN A 263 19.66 -4.40 56.71
N PRO A 264 20.95 -4.69 56.91
CA PRO A 264 21.41 -5.44 58.05
C PRO A 264 21.22 -4.69 59.39
N CYS A 265 20.88 -3.40 59.37
CA CYS A 265 20.68 -2.57 60.53
C CYS A 265 19.21 -2.53 61.03
N LEU A 266 18.28 -3.22 60.38
CA LEU A 266 16.84 -3.27 60.74
C LEU A 266 16.43 -4.56 61.50
N GLY A 267 17.36 -5.43 61.86
CA GLY A 267 17.10 -6.64 62.62
C GLY A 267 17.01 -6.40 64.13
N LYS A 268 16.33 -7.32 64.88
CA LYS A 268 16.19 -7.25 66.33
C LYS A 268 17.53 -7.25 67.09
N ASN A 269 18.67 -7.57 66.49
CA ASN A 269 20.02 -7.48 67.01
C ASN A 269 20.96 -6.98 65.89
N PRO A 270 21.07 -5.68 65.68
CA PRO A 270 21.98 -5.12 64.69
C PRO A 270 23.44 -5.28 65.17
N PRO A 271 24.41 -5.50 64.27
CA PRO A 271 25.83 -5.57 64.64
C PRO A 271 26.31 -4.20 65.13
N PRO A 272 27.43 -4.20 65.95
CA PRO A 272 27.92 -2.98 66.59
C PRO A 272 28.42 -1.89 65.60
N SER A 273 28.43 -2.14 64.32
CA SER A 273 28.81 -1.20 63.28
C SER A 273 27.67 -0.34 62.76
N CYS A 274 26.47 -0.46 63.31
CA CYS A 274 25.26 0.31 62.91
C CYS A 274 24.93 1.48 63.85
N GLY A 275 25.96 2.00 64.59
CA GLY A 275 25.86 3.20 65.44
C GLY A 275 26.41 4.44 64.77
#